data_73d21beb794e213599624593f6e17811
#
_entry.id   73d21beb794e213599624593f6e17811
#
_cell.length_a   1.000
_cell.length_b   1.000
_cell.length_c   1.000
_cell.angle_alpha   90.00
_cell.angle_beta   90.00
_cell.angle_gamma   90.00
#
_symmetry.space_group_name_H-M   'P 1'
#
loop_
_entity.id
_entity.type
_entity.pdbx_description
1 polymer ?
#
loop_
_entity_poly.entity_id
_entity_poly.type
_entity_poly.pdbx_seq_one_letter_code
_entity_poly.pdbx_strand_id
1 'polypeptide(L)'
;MSVINGVKVKRNKLQFSRLTNLDGQYVREKIKSFLQEDGSEDDITTNYSVDTSIKMEAVLIAEEECVVAGLSILPHCFPKGIIIQSFIMDGDIGKPNEVLARIRGSARTILNRERVVLNLLQRLCGIATKTRQYVECTQNYNFKVLDTRKMTPGLRMFEKFAVAVGGGYNHRLDLSTAVLIKDNHIISAGGLEPAVKKIQDSKIGRAHV
;
A
#
# COMPACT_ATOMS: atom_id res chain seq x y z
N MET A 1 -7.21 21.48 -26.29
CA MET A 1 -6.03 22.34 -26.46
C MET A 1 -6.28 23.61 -25.67
N SER A 2 -5.52 23.93 -24.65
CA SER A 2 -5.67 25.19 -23.93
C SER A 2 -4.54 26.12 -24.31
N VAL A 3 -4.84 27.41 -24.45
CA VAL A 3 -3.85 28.44 -24.74
C VAL A 3 -3.60 29.21 -23.45
N ILE A 4 -2.40 29.18 -22.93
CA ILE A 4 -1.97 29.99 -21.80
C ILE A 4 -0.92 30.96 -22.32
N ASN A 5 -1.17 32.27 -22.23
CA ASN A 5 -0.29 33.33 -22.70
C ASN A 5 0.20 33.15 -24.15
N GLY A 6 -0.69 32.76 -25.08
CA GLY A 6 -0.34 32.59 -26.50
C GLY A 6 0.39 31.29 -26.88
N VAL A 7 0.77 30.47 -25.92
CA VAL A 7 1.45 29.19 -26.15
C VAL A 7 0.44 28.05 -26.26
N LYS A 8 0.42 27.34 -27.37
CA LYS A 8 -0.39 26.13 -27.56
C LYS A 8 0.22 24.99 -26.73
N VAL A 9 -0.37 24.68 -25.56
CA VAL A 9 0.07 23.56 -24.74
C VAL A 9 -0.67 22.30 -25.18
N LYS A 10 0.06 21.31 -25.71
CA LYS A 10 -0.44 19.95 -25.89
C LYS A 10 -0.56 19.32 -24.49
N ARG A 11 -1.76 19.26 -23.94
CA ARG A 11 -2.02 18.47 -22.74
C ARG A 11 -2.03 16.98 -23.14
N ASN A 12 -0.92 16.30 -22.96
CA ASN A 12 -0.97 14.83 -22.89
C ASN A 12 -1.79 14.47 -21.67
N LYS A 13 -2.80 13.61 -21.82
CA LYS A 13 -3.56 13.10 -20.67
C LYS A 13 -2.58 12.40 -19.74
N LEU A 14 -2.40 12.91 -18.53
CA LEU A 14 -1.66 12.21 -17.48
C LEU A 14 -2.36 10.89 -17.22
N GLN A 15 -1.64 9.80 -17.39
CA GLN A 15 -2.12 8.47 -17.04
C GLN A 15 -1.55 8.09 -15.69
N PHE A 16 -2.43 7.96 -14.69
CA PHE A 16 -2.07 7.43 -13.38
C PHE A 16 -2.39 5.94 -13.36
N SER A 17 -1.47 5.15 -12.85
CA SER A 17 -1.63 3.70 -12.68
C SER A 17 -2.24 3.37 -11.32
N ARG A 18 -2.62 2.11 -11.15
CA ARG A 18 -3.00 1.53 -9.86
C ARG A 18 -2.06 0.37 -9.55
N LEU A 19 -1.45 0.38 -8.39
CA LEU A 19 -0.65 -0.72 -7.87
C LEU A 19 -1.60 -1.76 -7.26
N THR A 20 -2.13 -2.64 -8.09
CA THR A 20 -3.12 -3.66 -7.68
C THR A 20 -2.50 -4.94 -7.15
N ASN A 21 -1.18 -5.09 -7.28
CA ASN A 21 -0.44 -6.26 -6.83
C ASN A 21 0.90 -5.84 -6.22
N LEU A 22 1.33 -6.53 -5.18
CA LEU A 22 2.68 -6.42 -4.63
C LEU A 22 3.50 -7.66 -5.00
N ASP A 23 4.75 -7.44 -5.34
CA ASP A 23 5.70 -8.54 -5.58
C ASP A 23 5.87 -9.39 -4.32
N GLY A 24 5.69 -10.70 -4.44
CA GLY A 24 5.73 -11.60 -3.30
C GLY A 24 7.10 -11.69 -2.62
N GLN A 25 8.21 -11.47 -3.35
CA GLN A 25 9.53 -11.42 -2.77
C GLN A 25 9.69 -10.15 -1.92
N TYR A 26 9.28 -9.00 -2.45
CA TYR A 26 9.26 -7.75 -1.71
C TYR A 26 8.46 -7.88 -0.41
N VAL A 27 7.26 -8.48 -0.46
CA VAL A 27 6.44 -8.69 0.74
C VAL A 27 7.18 -9.55 1.76
N ARG A 28 7.74 -10.70 1.35
CA ARG A 28 8.50 -11.58 2.27
C ARG A 28 9.70 -10.89 2.92
N GLU A 29 10.45 -10.10 2.16
CA GLU A 29 11.61 -9.36 2.68
C GLU A 29 11.16 -8.32 3.73
N LYS A 30 10.07 -7.61 3.47
CA LYS A 30 9.50 -6.64 4.41
C LYS A 30 8.94 -7.30 5.67
N ILE A 31 8.18 -8.37 5.52
CA ILE A 31 7.66 -9.14 6.66
C ILE A 31 8.80 -9.66 7.52
N LYS A 32 9.88 -10.17 6.91
CA LYS A 32 11.07 -10.59 7.66
C LYS A 32 11.63 -9.44 8.52
N SER A 33 11.75 -8.23 7.95
CA SER A 33 12.23 -7.07 8.68
C SER A 33 11.30 -6.68 9.84
N PHE A 34 9.98 -6.74 9.64
CA PHE A 34 9.00 -6.42 10.68
C PHE A 34 8.99 -7.46 11.80
N LEU A 35 9.17 -8.74 11.47
CA LEU A 35 9.30 -9.81 12.47
C LEU A 35 10.59 -9.69 13.29
N GLN A 36 11.68 -9.22 12.67
CA GLN A 36 12.92 -8.93 13.38
C GLN A 36 12.76 -7.75 14.34
N GLU A 37 12.07 -6.68 13.92
CA GLU A 37 11.76 -5.53 14.77
C GLU A 37 10.92 -5.93 15.98
N ASP A 38 9.94 -6.82 15.78
CA ASP A 38 9.03 -7.33 16.83
C ASP A 38 9.69 -8.39 17.73
N GLY A 39 10.89 -8.88 17.38
CA GLY A 39 11.55 -9.96 18.13
C GLY A 39 10.81 -11.29 18.06
N SER A 40 10.05 -11.53 17.01
CA SER A 40 9.09 -12.65 16.90
C SER A 40 9.74 -14.04 17.02
N GLU A 41 11.01 -14.20 16.68
CA GLU A 41 11.74 -15.49 16.82
C GLU A 41 12.06 -15.80 18.28
N ASP A 42 12.19 -14.76 19.12
CA ASP A 42 12.53 -14.84 20.53
C ASP A 42 11.32 -14.64 21.45
N ASP A 43 10.09 -14.87 20.93
CA ASP A 43 8.86 -14.76 21.71
C ASP A 43 8.87 -15.70 22.93
N ILE A 44 9.24 -15.12 24.06
CA ILE A 44 9.39 -15.84 25.35
C ILE A 44 8.08 -16.54 25.71
N THR A 45 6.94 -15.83 25.56
CA THR A 45 5.64 -16.39 25.95
C THR A 45 5.32 -17.63 25.14
N THR A 46 5.33 -17.51 23.81
CA THR A 46 5.01 -18.63 22.93
C THR A 46 6.03 -19.76 23.05
N ASN A 47 7.31 -19.44 23.15
CA ASN A 47 8.37 -20.45 23.21
C ASN A 47 8.32 -21.31 24.48
N TYR A 48 7.85 -20.76 25.60
CA TYR A 48 7.78 -21.48 26.87
C TYR A 48 6.38 -21.99 27.24
N SER A 49 5.30 -21.47 26.62
CA SER A 49 3.92 -21.88 26.96
C SER A 49 3.26 -22.78 25.93
N VAL A 50 3.77 -22.85 24.70
CA VAL A 50 3.14 -23.63 23.62
C VAL A 50 4.09 -24.72 23.14
N ASP A 51 3.64 -25.95 23.10
CA ASP A 51 4.44 -27.06 22.58
C ASP A 51 4.63 -26.94 21.06
N THR A 52 5.79 -27.39 20.56
CA THR A 52 6.13 -27.34 19.11
C THR A 52 5.23 -28.21 18.24
N SER A 53 4.64 -29.27 18.83
CA SER A 53 3.74 -30.19 18.14
C SER A 53 2.34 -29.62 17.93
N ILE A 54 1.96 -28.58 18.67
CA ILE A 54 0.61 -28.01 18.65
C ILE A 54 0.34 -27.34 17.31
N LYS A 55 -0.80 -27.72 16.73
CA LYS A 55 -1.40 -27.05 15.58
C LYS A 55 -2.67 -26.32 16.01
N MET A 56 -2.94 -25.20 15.37
CA MET A 56 -4.14 -24.41 15.64
C MET A 56 -4.78 -23.90 14.35
N GLU A 57 -6.00 -23.46 14.48
CA GLU A 57 -6.70 -22.62 13.51
C GLU A 57 -6.93 -21.25 14.13
N ALA A 58 -6.51 -20.21 13.45
CA ALA A 58 -6.87 -18.83 13.75
C ALA A 58 -7.84 -18.30 12.69
N VAL A 59 -8.72 -17.39 13.07
CA VAL A 59 -9.64 -16.70 12.19
C VAL A 59 -9.33 -15.21 12.17
N LEU A 60 -9.30 -14.64 10.98
CA LEU A 60 -9.24 -13.19 10.78
C LEU A 60 -10.67 -12.68 10.62
N ILE A 61 -11.09 -11.79 11.52
CA ILE A 61 -12.46 -11.27 11.59
C ILE A 61 -12.42 -9.75 11.42
N ALA A 62 -13.36 -9.18 10.69
CA ALA A 62 -13.58 -7.74 10.66
C ALA A 62 -14.32 -7.30 11.94
N GLU A 63 -13.75 -6.37 12.70
CA GLU A 63 -14.41 -5.81 13.89
C GLU A 63 -15.44 -4.74 13.52
N GLU A 64 -15.19 -4.03 12.43
CA GLU A 64 -16.08 -2.98 11.88
C GLU A 64 -16.18 -3.11 10.36
N GLU A 65 -17.13 -2.38 9.76
CA GLU A 65 -17.26 -2.34 8.32
C GLU A 65 -16.03 -1.66 7.69
N CYS A 66 -15.36 -2.36 6.79
CA CYS A 66 -14.16 -1.84 6.14
C CYS A 66 -13.99 -2.36 4.71
N VAL A 67 -13.24 -1.62 3.90
CA VAL A 67 -12.71 -2.14 2.64
C VAL A 67 -11.51 -3.03 2.97
N VAL A 68 -11.64 -4.31 2.67
CA VAL A 68 -10.60 -5.29 2.95
C VAL A 68 -9.40 -5.06 2.03
N ALA A 69 -8.20 -5.02 2.61
CA ALA A 69 -6.96 -4.86 1.86
C ALA A 69 -5.81 -5.62 2.52
N GLY A 70 -5.15 -6.47 1.76
CA GLY A 70 -3.99 -7.23 2.21
C GLY A 70 -4.20 -8.74 2.30
N LEU A 71 -5.39 -9.27 1.98
CA LEU A 71 -5.59 -10.72 1.93
C LEU A 71 -4.74 -11.39 0.85
N SER A 72 -4.51 -10.72 -0.28
CA SER A 72 -3.63 -11.21 -1.36
C SER A 72 -2.17 -11.34 -0.94
N ILE A 73 -1.72 -10.56 0.04
CA ILE A 73 -0.34 -10.64 0.56
C ILE A 73 -0.20 -11.58 1.75
N LEU A 74 -1.29 -11.97 2.38
CA LEU A 74 -1.32 -12.81 3.58
C LEU A 74 -0.52 -14.12 3.41
N PRO A 75 -0.57 -14.84 2.27
CA PRO A 75 0.25 -16.04 2.04
C PRO A 75 1.76 -15.79 2.10
N HIS A 76 2.21 -14.56 1.83
CA HIS A 76 3.62 -14.19 1.89
C HIS A 76 4.08 -13.82 3.31
N CYS A 77 3.14 -13.63 4.23
CA CYS A 77 3.43 -13.34 5.64
C CYS A 77 3.80 -14.60 6.44
N PHE A 78 3.56 -15.78 5.92
CA PHE A 78 3.79 -17.05 6.61
C PHE A 78 4.75 -17.96 5.84
N PRO A 79 5.50 -18.84 6.53
CA PRO A 79 6.35 -19.84 5.90
C PRO A 79 5.51 -20.96 5.27
N LYS A 80 6.18 -21.82 4.49
CA LYS A 80 5.56 -23.06 3.96
C LYS A 80 5.03 -23.91 5.12
N GLY A 81 3.87 -24.56 4.89
CA GLY A 81 3.20 -25.41 5.89
C GLY A 81 2.08 -24.72 6.66
N ILE A 82 1.89 -23.42 6.50
CA ILE A 82 0.70 -22.73 6.95
C ILE A 82 -0.31 -22.68 5.80
N ILE A 83 -1.54 -23.11 6.08
CA ILE A 83 -2.65 -23.12 5.13
C ILE A 83 -3.50 -21.89 5.37
N ILE A 84 -3.74 -21.11 4.33
CA ILE A 84 -4.55 -19.89 4.38
C ILE A 84 -5.71 -20.05 3.43
N GLN A 85 -6.92 -19.81 3.92
CA GLN A 85 -8.15 -19.82 3.16
C GLN A 85 -8.85 -18.47 3.34
N SER A 86 -8.88 -17.66 2.29
CA SER A 86 -9.63 -16.40 2.25
C SER A 86 -11.06 -16.65 1.76
N PHE A 87 -12.03 -15.96 2.36
CA PHE A 87 -13.46 -16.05 2.02
C PHE A 87 -13.95 -14.83 1.25
N ILE A 88 -13.15 -13.78 1.20
CA ILE A 88 -13.42 -12.48 0.61
C ILE A 88 -12.14 -12.00 -0.06
N MET A 89 -12.21 -11.04 -0.95
CA MET A 89 -11.07 -10.53 -1.71
C MET A 89 -10.70 -9.09 -1.32
N ASP A 90 -9.50 -8.67 -1.68
CA ASP A 90 -9.11 -7.27 -1.57
C ASP A 90 -10.03 -6.38 -2.42
N GLY A 91 -10.54 -5.31 -1.80
CA GLY A 91 -11.50 -4.39 -2.40
C GLY A 91 -12.96 -4.66 -2.05
N ASP A 92 -13.30 -5.84 -1.52
CA ASP A 92 -14.63 -6.14 -1.00
C ASP A 92 -14.88 -5.43 0.33
N ILE A 93 -16.14 -5.36 0.75
CA ILE A 93 -16.55 -4.81 2.04
C ILE A 93 -16.65 -5.96 3.05
N GLY A 94 -15.78 -5.94 4.03
CA GLY A 94 -15.91 -6.80 5.22
C GLY A 94 -16.92 -6.19 6.20
N LYS A 95 -17.86 -7.02 6.66
CA LYS A 95 -18.89 -6.61 7.61
C LYS A 95 -18.48 -6.92 9.05
N PRO A 96 -19.01 -6.22 10.06
CA PRO A 96 -18.72 -6.54 11.45
C PRO A 96 -18.95 -8.02 11.78
N ASN A 97 -17.98 -8.64 12.43
CA ASN A 97 -17.94 -10.07 12.79
C ASN A 97 -17.84 -11.05 11.60
N GLU A 98 -17.61 -10.57 10.38
CA GLU A 98 -17.41 -11.43 9.22
C GLU A 98 -16.01 -12.07 9.25
N VAL A 99 -15.95 -13.39 8.99
CA VAL A 99 -14.68 -14.11 8.88
C VAL A 99 -14.09 -13.83 7.49
N LEU A 100 -12.97 -13.14 7.46
CA LEU A 100 -12.27 -12.77 6.23
C LEU A 100 -11.33 -13.89 5.73
N ALA A 101 -10.67 -14.57 6.66
CA ALA A 101 -9.77 -15.68 6.35
C ALA A 101 -9.61 -16.64 7.54
N ARG A 102 -9.19 -17.87 7.22
CA ARG A 102 -8.72 -18.87 8.19
C ARG A 102 -7.27 -19.21 7.93
N ILE A 103 -6.52 -19.38 9.01
CA ILE A 103 -5.09 -19.66 9.03
C ILE A 103 -4.86 -20.90 9.87
N ARG A 104 -4.33 -21.97 9.27
CA ARG A 104 -4.12 -23.25 9.95
C ARG A 104 -2.67 -23.68 9.89
N GLY A 105 -2.11 -24.15 10.98
CA GLY A 105 -0.77 -24.69 11.02
C GLY A 105 -0.15 -24.72 12.41
N SER A 106 1.18 -24.62 12.49
CA SER A 106 1.89 -24.57 13.76
C SER A 106 1.41 -23.41 14.62
N ALA A 107 1.00 -23.69 15.86
CA ALA A 107 0.54 -22.67 16.79
C ALA A 107 1.62 -21.62 17.05
N ARG A 108 2.87 -22.03 17.29
CA ARG A 108 4.00 -21.11 17.48
C ARG A 108 4.17 -20.17 16.29
N THR A 109 4.12 -20.71 15.07
CA THR A 109 4.30 -19.90 13.85
C THR A 109 3.19 -18.87 13.68
N ILE A 110 1.94 -19.21 14.01
CA ILE A 110 0.80 -18.29 13.89
C ILE A 110 0.92 -17.19 14.95
N LEU A 111 1.14 -17.55 16.21
CA LEU A 111 1.24 -16.62 17.34
C LEU A 111 2.41 -15.63 17.17
N ASN A 112 3.59 -16.11 16.80
CA ASN A 112 4.77 -15.26 16.62
C ASN A 112 4.62 -14.23 15.47
N ARG A 113 3.62 -14.37 14.60
CA ARG A 113 3.38 -13.48 13.46
C ARG A 113 2.11 -12.67 13.57
N GLU A 114 1.24 -13.04 14.52
CA GLU A 114 -0.09 -12.47 14.68
C GLU A 114 -0.05 -10.94 14.69
N ARG A 115 0.74 -10.37 15.60
CA ARG A 115 0.76 -8.91 15.81
C ARG A 115 1.25 -8.16 14.59
N VAL A 116 2.34 -8.59 13.96
CA VAL A 116 2.90 -7.98 12.75
C VAL A 116 1.88 -8.04 11.61
N VAL A 117 1.25 -9.20 11.41
CA VAL A 117 0.25 -9.40 10.35
C VAL A 117 -0.98 -8.53 10.59
N LEU A 118 -1.54 -8.53 11.80
CA LEU A 118 -2.71 -7.73 12.14
C LEU A 118 -2.43 -6.23 12.01
N ASN A 119 -1.30 -5.74 12.52
CA ASN A 119 -0.93 -4.32 12.41
C ASN A 119 -0.86 -3.88 10.93
N LEU A 120 -0.28 -4.72 10.07
CA LEU A 120 -0.21 -4.42 8.65
C LEU A 120 -1.59 -4.42 8.00
N LEU A 121 -2.40 -5.47 8.19
CA LEU A 121 -3.73 -5.58 7.60
C LEU A 121 -4.68 -4.47 8.08
N GLN A 122 -4.72 -4.16 9.37
CA GLN A 122 -5.53 -3.07 9.93
C GLN A 122 -5.19 -1.75 9.27
N ARG A 123 -3.89 -1.46 9.11
CA ARG A 123 -3.45 -0.25 8.44
C ARG A 123 -3.90 -0.19 6.97
N LEU A 124 -3.75 -1.29 6.25
CA LEU A 124 -4.13 -1.36 4.83
C LEU A 124 -5.65 -1.21 4.66
N CYS A 125 -6.44 -1.90 5.47
CA CYS A 125 -7.90 -1.78 5.47
C CYS A 125 -8.34 -0.35 5.80
N GLY A 126 -7.73 0.29 6.80
CA GLY A 126 -8.03 1.68 7.16
C GLY A 126 -7.75 2.67 6.02
N ILE A 127 -6.60 2.52 5.33
CA ILE A 127 -6.26 3.35 4.17
C ILE A 127 -7.21 3.09 3.00
N ALA A 128 -7.52 1.82 2.71
CA ALA A 128 -8.42 1.45 1.63
C ALA A 128 -9.84 1.97 1.88
N THR A 129 -10.35 1.82 3.11
CA THR A 129 -11.66 2.33 3.54
C THR A 129 -11.74 3.84 3.40
N LYS A 130 -10.73 4.55 3.91
CA LYS A 130 -10.69 6.01 3.79
C LYS A 130 -10.61 6.47 2.34
N THR A 131 -9.82 5.78 1.53
CA THR A 131 -9.72 6.08 0.09
C THR A 131 -11.05 5.85 -0.62
N ARG A 132 -11.77 4.76 -0.31
CA ARG A 132 -13.08 4.45 -0.87
C ARG A 132 -14.08 5.57 -0.59
N GLN A 133 -14.12 6.10 0.62
CA GLN A 133 -14.98 7.23 0.99
C GLN A 133 -14.72 8.46 0.09
N TYR A 134 -13.46 8.81 -0.16
CA TYR A 134 -13.12 9.92 -1.06
C TYR A 134 -13.47 9.62 -2.52
N VAL A 135 -13.26 8.38 -2.98
CA VAL A 135 -13.62 7.97 -4.35
C VAL A 135 -15.13 8.08 -4.56
N GLU A 136 -15.93 7.63 -3.62
CA GLU A 136 -17.40 7.72 -3.66
C GLU A 136 -17.89 9.16 -3.67
N CYS A 137 -17.30 10.05 -2.89
CA CYS A 137 -17.62 11.48 -2.92
C CYS A 137 -17.34 12.13 -4.29
N THR A 138 -16.44 11.56 -5.09
CA THR A 138 -16.01 12.12 -6.39
C THR A 138 -16.60 11.39 -7.59
N GLN A 139 -17.37 10.32 -7.40
CA GLN A 139 -17.84 9.45 -8.48
C GLN A 139 -18.69 10.15 -9.54
N ASN A 140 -19.44 11.21 -9.16
CA ASN A 140 -20.26 12.01 -10.06
C ASN A 140 -19.45 13.09 -10.82
N TYR A 141 -18.16 13.16 -10.59
CA TYR A 141 -17.26 14.14 -11.20
C TYR A 141 -16.13 13.43 -11.97
N ASN A 142 -15.61 14.08 -12.98
CA ASN A 142 -14.47 13.53 -13.73
C ASN A 142 -13.15 13.80 -13.01
N PHE A 143 -13.06 13.37 -11.75
CA PHE A 143 -11.87 13.50 -10.92
C PHE A 143 -11.27 12.13 -10.59
N LYS A 144 -9.98 12.13 -10.27
CA LYS A 144 -9.26 10.97 -9.76
C LYS A 144 -8.70 11.30 -8.39
N VAL A 145 -8.97 10.45 -7.42
CA VAL A 145 -8.32 10.51 -6.10
C VAL A 145 -6.92 9.92 -6.25
N LEU A 146 -5.90 10.69 -5.89
CA LEU A 146 -4.49 10.31 -6.01
C LEU A 146 -3.84 10.25 -4.64
N ASP A 147 -2.96 9.25 -4.45
CA ASP A 147 -2.05 9.26 -3.33
C ASP A 147 -0.96 10.33 -3.45
N THR A 148 -0.09 10.41 -2.47
CA THR A 148 1.08 11.28 -2.48
C THR A 148 2.32 10.51 -2.02
N ARG A 149 3.47 11.21 -1.88
CA ARG A 149 4.67 10.67 -1.21
C ARG A 149 4.73 10.99 0.29
N LYS A 150 3.68 11.58 0.86
CA LYS A 150 3.54 11.78 2.30
C LYS A 150 3.03 10.48 2.93
N MET A 151 3.94 9.56 3.17
CA MET A 151 3.68 8.17 3.54
C MET A 151 4.62 7.76 4.66
N THR A 152 4.27 6.71 5.37
CA THR A 152 5.13 6.14 6.41
C THR A 152 6.38 5.54 5.79
N PRO A 153 7.58 5.95 6.24
CA PRO A 153 8.82 5.33 5.80
C PRO A 153 8.78 3.81 5.98
N GLY A 154 9.26 3.07 4.98
CA GLY A 154 9.23 1.60 4.98
C GLY A 154 7.94 0.97 4.48
N LEU A 155 6.78 1.66 4.55
CA LEU A 155 5.46 1.12 4.17
C LEU A 155 4.92 1.61 2.82
N ARG A 156 5.69 2.39 2.07
CA ARG A 156 5.21 3.07 0.84
C ARG A 156 4.47 2.15 -0.13
N MET A 157 5.02 1.01 -0.46
CA MET A 157 4.40 0.10 -1.44
C MET A 157 3.09 -0.46 -0.90
N PHE A 158 3.03 -0.81 0.37
CA PHE A 158 1.83 -1.29 1.03
C PHE A 158 0.73 -0.22 1.07
N GLU A 159 1.09 1.02 1.44
CA GLU A 159 0.12 2.12 1.51
C GLU A 159 -0.40 2.51 0.12
N LYS A 160 0.47 2.52 -0.92
CA LYS A 160 0.04 2.74 -2.31
C LYS A 160 -0.87 1.64 -2.83
N PHE A 161 -0.57 0.39 -2.49
CA PHE A 161 -1.43 -0.75 -2.78
C PHE A 161 -2.82 -0.56 -2.13
N ALA A 162 -2.87 -0.21 -0.85
CA ALA A 162 -4.13 0.02 -0.14
C ALA A 162 -4.96 1.17 -0.76
N VAL A 163 -4.32 2.26 -1.21
CA VAL A 163 -5.00 3.33 -1.97
C VAL A 163 -5.60 2.78 -3.27
N ALA A 164 -4.87 1.94 -4.01
CA ALA A 164 -5.37 1.33 -5.25
C ALA A 164 -6.55 0.39 -4.98
N VAL A 165 -6.48 -0.42 -3.91
CA VAL A 165 -7.58 -1.30 -3.46
C VAL A 165 -8.82 -0.48 -3.10
N GLY A 166 -8.68 0.65 -2.42
CA GLY A 166 -9.77 1.58 -2.12
C GLY A 166 -10.37 2.28 -3.35
N GLY A 167 -9.79 2.08 -4.55
CA GLY A 167 -10.27 2.67 -5.81
C GLY A 167 -9.56 3.95 -6.22
N GLY A 168 -8.58 4.41 -5.46
CA GLY A 168 -7.71 5.53 -5.80
C GLY A 168 -6.67 5.18 -6.86
N TYR A 169 -5.88 6.15 -7.25
CA TYR A 169 -4.78 6.02 -8.21
C TYR A 169 -3.45 6.39 -7.53
N ASN A 170 -2.37 5.85 -8.05
CA ASN A 170 -1.05 6.14 -7.52
C ASN A 170 -0.38 7.27 -8.31
N HIS A 171 0.11 8.25 -7.58
CA HIS A 171 1.04 9.25 -8.08
C HIS A 171 2.44 8.63 -8.15
N ARG A 172 3.43 9.40 -8.64
CA ARG A 172 4.82 8.91 -8.74
C ARG A 172 5.26 8.15 -7.50
N LEU A 173 5.93 7.03 -7.74
CA LEU A 173 6.34 6.11 -6.68
C LEU A 173 7.42 6.74 -5.77
N ASP A 174 8.40 7.36 -6.40
CA ASP A 174 9.55 7.95 -5.73
C ASP A 174 10.05 9.22 -6.45
N LEU A 175 11.24 9.69 -6.13
CA LEU A 175 11.84 10.87 -6.72
C LEU A 175 12.40 10.61 -8.14
N SER A 176 12.67 9.34 -8.48
CA SER A 176 13.27 8.96 -9.76
C SER A 176 12.24 8.70 -10.86
N THR A 177 10.99 8.39 -10.50
CA THR A 177 9.97 7.92 -11.46
C THR A 177 9.30 9.05 -12.25
N ALA A 178 9.27 10.27 -11.72
CA ALA A 178 8.73 11.43 -12.45
C ALA A 178 9.22 12.75 -11.85
N VAL A 179 9.36 13.75 -12.72
CA VAL A 179 9.69 15.13 -12.31
C VAL A 179 8.47 15.78 -11.65
N LEU A 180 8.69 16.47 -10.54
CA LEU A 180 7.70 17.33 -9.89
C LEU A 180 8.42 18.55 -9.32
N ILE A 181 8.24 19.69 -9.99
CA ILE A 181 8.77 20.98 -9.52
C ILE A 181 7.85 21.52 -8.42
N LYS A 182 8.46 21.96 -7.32
CA LYS A 182 7.79 22.54 -6.15
C LYS A 182 8.45 23.86 -5.78
N ASP A 183 7.85 24.57 -4.86
CA ASP A 183 8.28 25.90 -4.40
C ASP A 183 9.78 25.99 -4.11
N ASN A 184 10.32 25.05 -3.34
CA ASN A 184 11.75 25.02 -3.02
C ASN A 184 12.63 24.79 -4.27
N HIS A 185 12.16 24.05 -5.27
CA HIS A 185 12.88 23.89 -6.53
C HIS A 185 12.88 25.19 -7.33
N ILE A 186 11.76 25.90 -7.34
CA ILE A 186 11.61 27.19 -8.03
C ILE A 186 12.54 28.23 -7.42
N ILE A 187 12.52 28.34 -6.08
CA ILE A 187 13.40 29.27 -5.34
C ILE A 187 14.87 28.94 -5.61
N SER A 188 15.26 27.67 -5.46
CA SER A 188 16.66 27.24 -5.62
C SER A 188 17.17 27.35 -7.05
N ALA A 189 16.29 27.31 -8.04
CA ALA A 189 16.66 27.44 -9.44
C ALA A 189 16.71 28.90 -9.92
N GLY A 190 16.24 29.84 -9.10
CA GLY A 190 16.15 31.28 -9.47
C GLY A 190 14.88 31.62 -10.24
N GLY A 191 13.83 30.76 -10.17
CA GLY A 191 12.54 30.95 -10.82
C GLY A 191 12.01 29.70 -11.50
N LEU A 192 10.74 29.74 -11.90
CA LEU A 192 10.09 28.60 -12.58
C LEU A 192 10.70 28.31 -13.96
N GLU A 193 10.91 29.34 -14.77
CA GLU A 193 11.46 29.19 -16.12
C GLU A 193 12.87 28.58 -16.13
N PRO A 194 13.84 29.05 -15.30
CA PRO A 194 15.15 28.40 -15.17
C PRO A 194 15.05 26.96 -14.70
N ALA A 195 14.13 26.63 -13.77
CA ALA A 195 13.93 25.27 -13.29
C ALA A 195 13.45 24.33 -14.41
N VAL A 196 12.46 24.75 -15.18
CA VAL A 196 11.91 23.98 -16.32
C VAL A 196 12.97 23.79 -17.39
N LYS A 197 13.68 24.85 -17.77
CA LYS A 197 14.73 24.81 -18.81
C LYS A 197 15.83 23.80 -18.46
N LYS A 198 16.35 23.86 -17.23
CA LYS A 198 17.39 22.90 -16.77
C LYS A 198 16.94 21.44 -16.88
N ILE A 199 15.66 21.16 -16.58
CA ILE A 199 15.11 19.81 -16.68
C ILE A 199 14.97 19.39 -18.15
N GLN A 200 14.50 20.28 -19.03
CA GLN A 200 14.39 20.01 -20.47
C GLN A 200 15.76 19.74 -21.12
N ASP A 201 16.76 20.53 -20.78
CA ASP A 201 18.13 20.41 -21.28
C ASP A 201 18.82 19.12 -20.80
N SER A 202 18.42 18.58 -19.65
CA SER A 202 18.99 17.35 -19.07
C SER A 202 18.60 16.07 -19.80
N LYS A 203 17.74 16.14 -20.84
CA LYS A 203 17.22 15.00 -21.62
C LYS A 203 16.62 13.87 -20.76
N ILE A 204 16.24 14.16 -19.50
CA ILE A 204 15.46 13.23 -18.67
C ILE A 204 14.14 13.02 -19.41
N GLY A 205 13.91 11.79 -19.89
CA GLY A 205 12.71 11.44 -20.65
C GLY A 205 11.44 11.79 -19.87
N ARG A 206 10.41 12.19 -20.60
CA ARG A 206 9.04 12.59 -20.23
C ARG A 206 8.85 12.94 -18.74
N ALA A 207 8.95 14.24 -18.45
CA ALA A 207 8.40 14.78 -17.22
C ALA A 207 6.87 14.58 -17.22
N HIS A 208 6.35 13.84 -16.27
CA HIS A 208 4.93 13.87 -15.93
C HIS A 208 4.71 15.11 -15.05
N VAL A 209 4.16 16.15 -15.63
CA VAL A 209 3.71 17.36 -14.92
C VAL A 209 2.22 17.29 -14.78
#